data_9381d52d1a5e5196d34ce29e9c06db54
#
_entry.id   9381d52d1a5e5196d34ce29e9c06db54
#
_cell.length_a   1.000
_cell.length_b   1.000
_cell.length_c   1.000
_cell.angle_alpha   90.00
_cell.angle_beta   90.00
_cell.angle_gamma   90.00
#
_symmetry.space_group_name_H-M   'P 1'
#
loop_
_entity.id
_entity.type
_entity.pdbx_description
1 polymer ?
#
loop_
_entity_poly.entity_id
_entity_poly.type
_entity_poly.pdbx_seq_one_letter_code
_entity_poly.pdbx_strand_id
1 'polypeptide(L)'
;MKTPKPLLTLRMVFPLAASLIALLLGEWIARGSLSADVFASFIFPHIGAYLLAWLLLFLVWLLLDWVFRCPPLSTLGMAVLGCAPCAVNFYTLQLRGEPFLPWDLAQVSEAAGVASAAGLKIQPSMVVTIIVVLVLMAGSFFLFRGRHKQRWLPRLAGSAATAAALCLLVFGVYLQPVVTRAVGIVPDAWMQDRYYRYYGVITGFMTNLTNLEIDKPEEYSQEAV
;
A
#
# COMPACT_ATOMS: atom_id res chain seq x y z
N MET A 1 14.14 22.60 -27.00
CA MET A 1 14.56 21.24 -27.39
C MET A 1 13.40 20.27 -27.10
N LYS A 2 12.92 19.52 -28.11
CA LYS A 2 11.92 18.47 -27.90
C LYS A 2 12.57 17.30 -27.15
N THR A 3 11.97 16.84 -26.06
CA THR A 3 12.44 15.62 -25.37
C THR A 3 12.41 14.43 -26.33
N PRO A 4 13.47 13.63 -26.42
CA PRO A 4 13.48 12.45 -27.30
C PRO A 4 12.34 11.48 -26.90
N LYS A 5 11.66 10.91 -27.90
CA LYS A 5 10.50 9.99 -27.73
C LYS A 5 10.77 8.88 -26.70
N PRO A 6 11.93 8.18 -26.67
CA PRO A 6 12.17 7.11 -25.69
C PRO A 6 12.19 7.61 -24.26
N LEU A 7 12.68 8.83 -24.00
CA LEU A 7 12.68 9.41 -22.66
C LEU A 7 11.26 9.74 -22.18
N LEU A 8 10.36 10.16 -23.06
CA LEU A 8 8.97 10.42 -22.73
C LEU A 8 8.25 9.13 -22.35
N THR A 9 8.44 8.07 -23.12
CA THR A 9 7.89 6.73 -22.84
C THR A 9 8.38 6.21 -21.49
N LEU A 10 9.68 6.33 -21.21
CA LEU A 10 10.27 5.88 -19.95
C LEU A 10 9.71 6.65 -18.75
N ARG A 11 9.42 7.96 -18.90
CA ARG A 11 8.78 8.77 -17.86
C ARG A 11 7.34 8.34 -17.56
N MET A 12 6.61 7.81 -18.55
CA MET A 12 5.26 7.29 -18.36
C MET A 12 5.25 5.91 -17.71
N VAL A 13 6.20 5.05 -18.06
CA VAL A 13 6.31 3.69 -17.56
C VAL A 13 6.87 3.64 -16.13
N PHE A 14 7.74 4.59 -15.77
CA PHE A 14 8.42 4.60 -14.48
C PHE A 14 7.47 4.51 -13.27
N PRO A 15 6.41 5.33 -13.13
CA PRO A 15 5.50 5.25 -11.99
C PRO A 15 4.80 3.90 -11.88
N LEU A 16 4.40 3.31 -13.02
CA LEU A 16 3.79 1.99 -13.07
C LEU A 16 4.76 0.91 -12.59
N ALA A 17 6.00 0.93 -13.07
CA ALA A 17 7.01 -0.03 -12.66
C ALA A 17 7.42 0.17 -11.19
N ALA A 18 7.63 1.41 -10.75
CA ALA A 18 8.01 1.72 -9.37
C ALA A 18 6.94 1.30 -8.36
N SER A 19 5.65 1.53 -8.66
CA SER A 19 4.54 1.11 -7.79
C SER A 19 4.39 -0.42 -7.75
N LEU A 20 4.61 -1.12 -8.87
CA LEU A 20 4.63 -2.58 -8.89
C LEU A 20 5.79 -3.14 -8.06
N ILE A 21 6.99 -2.58 -8.21
CA ILE A 21 8.16 -2.98 -7.42
C ILE A 21 7.88 -2.74 -5.93
N ALA A 22 7.32 -1.59 -5.55
CA ALA A 22 7.00 -1.30 -4.15
C ALA A 22 5.98 -2.29 -3.58
N LEU A 23 4.94 -2.66 -4.35
CA LEU A 23 3.98 -3.69 -3.96
C LEU A 23 4.68 -5.04 -3.70
N LEU A 24 5.51 -5.49 -4.63
CA LEU A 24 6.22 -6.77 -4.49
C LEU A 24 7.22 -6.77 -3.33
N LEU A 25 7.91 -5.65 -3.09
CA LEU A 25 8.79 -5.49 -1.94
C LEU A 25 8.01 -5.54 -0.62
N GLY A 26 6.84 -4.90 -0.55
CA GLY A 26 5.95 -5.00 0.60
C GLY A 26 5.51 -6.43 0.88
N GLU A 27 5.05 -7.16 -0.14
CA GLU A 27 4.68 -8.57 0.00
C GLU A 27 5.87 -9.45 0.40
N TRP A 28 7.07 -9.14 -0.09
CA TRP A 28 8.28 -9.84 0.33
C TRP A 28 8.59 -9.63 1.81
N ILE A 29 8.45 -8.41 2.29
CA ILE A 29 8.61 -8.10 3.72
C ILE A 29 7.57 -8.87 4.54
N ALA A 30 6.29 -8.78 4.16
CA ALA A 30 5.20 -9.38 4.92
C ALA A 30 5.27 -10.90 5.01
N ARG A 31 5.77 -11.56 3.96
CA ARG A 31 5.85 -13.04 3.86
C ARG A 31 7.21 -13.61 4.20
N GLY A 32 8.24 -12.79 4.23
CA GLY A 32 9.63 -13.23 4.39
C GLY A 32 10.26 -13.84 3.13
N SER A 33 9.46 -14.27 2.15
CA SER A 33 9.91 -14.83 0.87
C SER A 33 8.93 -14.53 -0.27
N LEU A 34 9.45 -14.44 -1.49
CA LEU A 34 8.68 -14.41 -2.74
C LEU A 34 9.14 -15.57 -3.64
N SER A 35 8.72 -16.78 -3.28
CA SER A 35 8.99 -17.98 -4.08
C SER A 35 7.97 -18.14 -5.22
N ALA A 36 8.26 -19.01 -6.18
CA ALA A 36 7.32 -19.37 -7.23
C ALA A 36 6.00 -19.91 -6.67
N ASP A 37 6.06 -20.62 -5.55
CA ASP A 37 4.87 -21.15 -4.86
C ASP A 37 3.99 -20.03 -4.29
N VAL A 38 4.57 -18.93 -3.82
CA VAL A 38 3.80 -17.76 -3.35
C VAL A 38 3.04 -17.12 -4.51
N PHE A 39 3.67 -16.99 -5.68
CA PHE A 39 3.00 -16.49 -6.87
C PHE A 39 1.87 -17.41 -7.33
N ALA A 40 2.12 -18.72 -7.40
CA ALA A 40 1.15 -19.70 -7.86
C ALA A 40 -0.04 -19.88 -6.90
N SER A 41 0.22 -19.89 -5.59
CA SER A 41 -0.80 -20.21 -4.58
C SER A 41 -1.58 -18.99 -4.07
N PHE A 42 -0.99 -17.80 -4.11
CA PHE A 42 -1.60 -16.60 -3.52
C PHE A 42 -1.79 -15.47 -4.52
N ILE A 43 -0.76 -15.07 -5.27
CA ILE A 43 -0.82 -13.86 -6.10
C ILE A 43 -1.67 -14.10 -7.35
N PHE A 44 -1.38 -15.13 -8.14
CA PHE A 44 -2.12 -15.38 -9.38
C PHE A 44 -3.59 -15.75 -9.16
N PRO A 45 -3.97 -16.59 -8.20
CA PRO A 45 -5.39 -16.88 -7.95
C PRO A 45 -6.19 -15.66 -7.50
N HIS A 46 -5.52 -14.67 -6.86
CA HIS A 46 -6.17 -13.47 -6.33
C HIS A 46 -5.66 -12.20 -7.02
N ILE A 47 -5.30 -12.29 -8.29
CA ILE A 47 -4.66 -11.20 -9.05
C ILE A 47 -5.46 -9.90 -9.01
N GLY A 48 -6.79 -9.95 -8.92
CA GLY A 48 -7.66 -8.79 -8.80
C GLY A 48 -7.33 -7.93 -7.58
N ALA A 49 -7.07 -8.54 -6.42
CA ALA A 49 -6.70 -7.84 -5.20
C ALA A 49 -5.33 -7.14 -5.35
N TYR A 50 -4.36 -7.82 -5.96
CA TYR A 50 -3.02 -7.26 -6.19
C TYR A 50 -3.02 -6.15 -7.25
N LEU A 51 -3.86 -6.25 -8.28
CA LEU A 51 -4.05 -5.18 -9.26
C LEU A 51 -4.68 -3.93 -8.63
N LEU A 52 -5.64 -4.09 -7.72
CA LEU A 52 -6.22 -2.98 -6.97
C LEU A 52 -5.18 -2.33 -6.05
N ALA A 53 -4.37 -3.10 -5.32
CA ALA A 53 -3.30 -2.59 -4.49
C ALA A 53 -2.23 -1.86 -5.32
N TRP A 54 -1.86 -2.43 -6.47
CA TRP A 54 -0.95 -1.78 -7.41
C TRP A 54 -1.51 -0.45 -7.94
N LEU A 55 -2.79 -0.43 -8.36
CA LEU A 55 -3.47 0.78 -8.81
C LEU A 55 -3.51 1.85 -7.71
N LEU A 56 -3.77 1.44 -6.45
CA LEU A 56 -3.74 2.34 -5.30
C LEU A 56 -2.37 3.01 -5.17
N LEU A 57 -1.28 2.25 -5.15
CA LEU A 57 0.07 2.77 -5.02
C LEU A 57 0.46 3.66 -6.22
N PHE A 58 0.05 3.28 -7.42
CA PHE A 58 0.26 4.09 -8.62
C PHE A 58 -0.44 5.45 -8.53
N LEU A 59 -1.71 5.48 -8.11
CA LEU A 59 -2.46 6.71 -7.92
C LEU A 59 -1.87 7.57 -6.80
N VAL A 60 -1.40 6.96 -5.71
CA VAL A 60 -0.67 7.66 -4.65
C VAL A 60 0.59 8.33 -5.21
N TRP A 61 1.40 7.61 -6.00
CA TRP A 61 2.58 8.20 -6.62
C TRP A 61 2.23 9.40 -7.50
N LEU A 62 1.18 9.27 -8.34
CA LEU A 62 0.71 10.34 -9.20
C LEU A 62 0.25 11.55 -8.39
N LEU A 63 -0.54 11.34 -7.34
CA LEU A 63 -1.02 12.43 -6.49
C LEU A 63 0.14 13.18 -5.84
N LEU A 64 1.09 12.45 -5.26
CA LEU A 64 2.28 13.04 -4.64
C LEU A 64 3.13 13.82 -5.67
N ASP A 65 3.27 13.30 -6.92
CA ASP A 65 3.99 14.01 -7.97
C ASP A 65 3.27 15.29 -8.43
N TRP A 66 1.94 15.27 -8.50
CA TRP A 66 1.17 16.48 -8.79
C TRP A 66 1.28 17.52 -7.67
N VAL A 67 1.28 17.09 -6.41
CA VAL A 67 1.34 17.95 -5.22
C VAL A 67 2.75 18.52 -5.04
N PHE A 68 3.76 17.64 -4.91
CA PHE A 68 5.12 18.04 -4.53
C PHE A 68 6.00 18.39 -5.73
N ARG A 69 5.72 17.86 -6.92
CA ARG A 69 6.56 17.99 -8.13
C ARG A 69 8.01 17.54 -7.92
N CYS A 70 8.17 16.64 -7.02
CA CYS A 70 9.44 16.05 -6.65
C CYS A 70 9.35 14.53 -6.80
N PRO A 71 9.63 13.97 -8.00
CA PRO A 71 9.49 12.55 -8.26
C PRO A 71 10.23 11.64 -7.26
N PRO A 72 11.44 11.98 -6.76
CA PRO A 72 12.07 11.22 -5.68
C PRO A 72 11.23 11.17 -4.40
N LEU A 73 10.65 12.31 -3.99
CA LEU A 73 9.78 12.37 -2.81
C LEU A 73 8.48 11.61 -3.02
N SER A 74 7.91 11.67 -4.23
CA SER A 74 6.72 10.89 -4.60
C SER A 74 7.01 9.39 -4.58
N THR A 75 8.19 8.98 -5.05
CA THR A 75 8.65 7.58 -4.99
C THR A 75 8.85 7.12 -3.54
N LEU A 76 9.47 7.95 -2.70
CA LEU A 76 9.63 7.65 -1.27
C LEU A 76 8.27 7.54 -0.56
N GLY A 77 7.39 8.52 -0.72
CA GLY A 77 6.08 8.53 -0.07
C GLY A 77 5.22 7.32 -0.47
N MET A 78 5.18 6.98 -1.76
CA MET A 78 4.51 5.79 -2.26
C MET A 78 5.14 4.50 -1.69
N ALA A 79 6.47 4.40 -1.67
CA ALA A 79 7.15 3.22 -1.14
C ALA A 79 6.94 3.06 0.38
N VAL A 80 6.93 4.16 1.14
CA VAL A 80 6.60 4.12 2.58
C VAL A 80 5.18 3.64 2.79
N LEU A 81 4.20 4.17 2.07
CA LEU A 81 2.80 3.73 2.18
C LEU A 81 2.59 2.28 1.74
N GLY A 82 3.39 1.78 0.79
CA GLY A 82 3.33 0.39 0.35
C GLY A 82 4.06 -0.60 1.25
N CYS A 83 5.21 -0.23 1.79
CA CYS A 83 6.08 -1.18 2.51
C CYS A 83 5.97 -1.07 4.04
N ALA A 84 5.67 0.12 4.60
CA ALA A 84 5.60 0.26 6.06
C ALA A 84 4.46 -0.56 6.69
N PRO A 85 3.22 -0.57 6.16
CA PRO A 85 2.18 -1.47 6.67
C PRO A 85 2.58 -2.95 6.62
N CYS A 86 3.30 -3.35 5.56
CA CYS A 86 3.79 -4.72 5.41
C CYS A 86 4.87 -5.08 6.46
N ALA A 87 5.76 -4.12 6.78
CA ALA A 87 6.74 -4.30 7.83
C ALA A 87 6.09 -4.38 9.21
N VAL A 88 5.13 -3.51 9.50
CA VAL A 88 4.35 -3.57 10.74
C VAL A 88 3.61 -4.89 10.83
N ASN A 89 2.92 -5.32 9.77
CA ASN A 89 2.21 -6.59 9.71
C ASN A 89 3.12 -7.80 9.98
N PHE A 90 4.34 -7.79 9.46
CA PHE A 90 5.31 -8.84 9.72
C PHE A 90 5.62 -8.98 11.24
N TYR A 91 5.86 -7.85 11.91
CA TYR A 91 6.17 -7.88 13.35
C TYR A 91 4.94 -8.14 14.22
N THR A 92 3.76 -7.63 13.87
CA THR A 92 2.52 -7.91 14.61
C THR A 92 2.17 -9.39 14.56
N LEU A 93 2.32 -10.04 13.39
CA LEU A 93 2.14 -11.48 13.26
C LEU A 93 3.13 -12.28 14.13
N GLN A 94 4.39 -11.85 14.25
CA GLN A 94 5.37 -12.51 15.10
C GLN A 94 5.11 -12.33 16.60
N LEU A 95 4.61 -11.16 17.01
CA LEU A 95 4.45 -10.83 18.43
C LEU A 95 3.12 -11.31 19.00
N ARG A 96 2.04 -11.24 18.26
CA ARG A 96 0.70 -11.56 18.74
C ARG A 96 -0.08 -12.56 17.89
N GLY A 97 0.47 -13.01 16.76
CA GLY A 97 -0.17 -13.98 15.86
C GLY A 97 -1.32 -13.40 15.02
N GLU A 98 -1.58 -12.11 15.10
CA GLU A 98 -2.61 -11.43 14.35
C GLU A 98 -2.02 -10.42 13.36
N PRO A 99 -2.67 -10.18 12.19
CA PRO A 99 -2.20 -9.19 11.23
C PRO A 99 -2.37 -7.76 11.75
N PHE A 100 -1.69 -6.82 11.08
CA PHE A 100 -1.83 -5.40 11.33
C PHE A 100 -3.19 -4.90 10.81
N LEU A 101 -4.05 -4.47 11.70
CA LEU A 101 -5.42 -4.06 11.42
C LEU A 101 -5.58 -2.52 11.54
N PRO A 102 -6.57 -1.91 10.85
CA PRO A 102 -6.72 -0.45 10.88
C PRO A 102 -6.88 0.15 12.28
N TRP A 103 -7.52 -0.53 13.21
CA TRP A 103 -7.69 -0.07 14.60
C TRP A 103 -6.39 -0.11 15.42
N ASP A 104 -5.38 -0.87 14.99
CA ASP A 104 -4.05 -0.86 15.62
C ASP A 104 -3.36 0.51 15.47
N LEU A 105 -3.77 1.33 14.50
CA LEU A 105 -3.28 2.70 14.37
C LEU A 105 -3.55 3.56 15.61
N ALA A 106 -4.62 3.28 16.35
CA ALA A 106 -4.91 3.98 17.60
C ALA A 106 -3.93 3.60 18.74
N GLN A 107 -3.26 2.45 18.63
CA GLN A 107 -2.38 1.89 19.67
C GLN A 107 -0.89 1.96 19.29
N VAL A 108 -0.52 2.73 18.25
CA VAL A 108 0.86 2.81 17.75
C VAL A 108 1.87 3.24 18.83
N SER A 109 1.48 4.15 19.72
CA SER A 109 2.36 4.62 20.82
C SER A 109 2.70 3.49 21.82
N GLU A 110 1.72 2.64 22.13
CA GLU A 110 1.91 1.49 23.04
C GLU A 110 2.72 0.40 22.35
N ALA A 111 2.42 0.14 21.07
CA ALA A 111 3.16 -0.82 20.26
C ALA A 111 4.64 -0.48 20.11
N ALA A 112 4.99 0.82 19.99
CA ALA A 112 6.38 1.27 19.91
C ALA A 112 7.17 0.95 21.20
N GLY A 113 6.53 1.07 22.38
CA GLY A 113 7.12 0.69 23.67
C GLY A 113 7.41 -0.81 23.75
N VAL A 114 6.47 -1.64 23.34
CA VAL A 114 6.62 -3.11 23.30
C VAL A 114 7.68 -3.54 22.29
N ALA A 115 7.71 -2.93 21.12
CA ALA A 115 8.68 -3.23 20.06
C ALA A 115 10.13 -3.00 20.51
N SER A 116 10.39 -1.94 21.30
CA SER A 116 11.72 -1.65 21.84
C SER A 116 12.18 -2.71 22.85
N ALA A 117 11.25 -3.26 23.65
CA ALA A 117 11.53 -4.29 24.65
C ALA A 117 11.66 -5.68 24.05
N ALA A 118 11.00 -5.94 22.90
CA ALA A 118 10.94 -7.26 22.28
C ALA A 118 12.23 -7.67 21.51
N GLY A 119 13.23 -6.79 21.39
CA GLY A 119 14.48 -7.08 20.69
C GLY A 119 14.29 -7.47 19.22
N LEU A 120 13.42 -6.78 18.50
CA LEU A 120 13.07 -7.08 17.13
C LEU A 120 14.29 -7.10 16.21
N LYS A 121 14.47 -8.20 15.48
CA LYS A 121 15.56 -8.35 14.51
C LYS A 121 15.14 -7.76 13.15
N ILE A 122 16.01 -6.95 12.57
CA ILE A 122 15.80 -6.40 11.23
C ILE A 122 15.85 -7.55 10.21
N GLN A 123 14.80 -7.70 9.43
CA GLN A 123 14.72 -8.72 8.39
C GLN A 123 15.55 -8.30 7.16
N PRO A 124 16.31 -9.21 6.53
CA PRO A 124 17.10 -8.88 5.33
C PRO A 124 16.28 -8.27 4.20
N SER A 125 15.03 -8.68 4.00
CA SER A 125 14.13 -8.10 3.00
C SER A 125 13.87 -6.61 3.21
N MET A 126 13.85 -6.12 4.46
CA MET A 126 13.69 -4.70 4.77
C MET A 126 14.93 -3.90 4.33
N VAL A 127 16.12 -4.43 4.57
CA VAL A 127 17.38 -3.79 4.14
C VAL A 127 17.43 -3.70 2.62
N VAL A 128 17.13 -4.79 1.93
CA VAL A 128 17.07 -4.81 0.46
C VAL A 128 16.01 -3.83 -0.06
N THR A 129 14.85 -3.77 0.58
CA THR A 129 13.78 -2.82 0.23
C THR A 129 14.27 -1.37 0.31
N ILE A 130 14.97 -1.00 1.39
CA ILE A 130 15.53 0.35 1.53
C ILE A 130 16.51 0.64 0.38
N ILE A 131 17.40 -0.28 0.06
CA ILE A 131 18.36 -0.12 -1.04
C ILE A 131 17.62 0.06 -2.38
N VAL A 132 16.63 -0.78 -2.69
CA VAL A 132 15.85 -0.69 -3.94
C VAL A 132 15.08 0.62 -4.01
N VAL A 133 14.47 1.08 -2.91
CA VAL A 133 13.76 2.36 -2.85
C VAL A 133 14.71 3.52 -3.12
N LEU A 134 15.93 3.50 -2.55
CA LEU A 134 16.95 4.52 -2.82
C LEU A 134 17.38 4.53 -4.30
N VAL A 135 17.52 3.36 -4.91
CA VAL A 135 17.81 3.24 -6.36
C VAL A 135 16.65 3.79 -7.20
N LEU A 136 15.41 3.49 -6.86
CA LEU A 136 14.23 4.04 -7.53
C LEU A 136 14.15 5.58 -7.36
N MET A 137 14.46 6.10 -6.18
CA MET A 137 14.53 7.55 -5.95
C MET A 137 15.60 8.21 -6.82
N ALA A 138 16.81 7.65 -6.87
CA ALA A 138 17.88 8.13 -7.73
C ALA A 138 17.48 8.06 -9.22
N GLY A 139 16.91 6.92 -9.65
CA GLY A 139 16.38 6.75 -11.01
C GLY A 139 15.33 7.78 -11.36
N SER A 140 14.39 8.05 -10.46
CA SER A 140 13.37 9.08 -10.64
C SER A 140 13.98 10.48 -10.77
N PHE A 141 14.99 10.80 -9.94
CA PHE A 141 15.69 12.08 -10.02
C PHE A 141 16.33 12.30 -11.39
N PHE A 142 17.11 11.33 -11.88
CA PHE A 142 17.77 11.45 -13.18
C PHE A 142 16.78 11.47 -14.34
N LEU A 143 15.75 10.63 -14.30
CA LEU A 143 14.75 10.51 -15.35
C LEU A 143 13.90 11.78 -15.52
N PHE A 144 13.53 12.40 -14.39
CA PHE A 144 12.67 13.60 -14.41
C PHE A 144 13.46 14.92 -14.33
N ARG A 145 14.77 14.86 -14.31
CA ARG A 145 15.64 16.03 -14.36
C ARG A 145 15.33 16.86 -15.61
N GLY A 146 15.17 18.18 -15.45
CA GLY A 146 14.85 19.09 -16.56
C GLY A 146 13.35 19.13 -16.95
N ARG A 147 12.48 18.59 -16.10
CA ARG A 147 11.04 18.76 -16.29
C ARG A 147 10.68 20.25 -16.20
N HIS A 148 10.05 20.79 -17.27
CA HIS A 148 9.63 22.18 -17.30
C HIS A 148 8.57 22.49 -16.24
N LYS A 149 8.60 23.71 -15.69
CA LYS A 149 7.56 24.21 -14.79
C LYS A 149 6.21 24.19 -15.51
N GLN A 150 5.31 23.32 -15.12
CA GLN A 150 3.93 23.35 -15.62
C GLN A 150 3.17 24.54 -15.02
N ARG A 151 2.22 25.07 -15.81
CA ARG A 151 1.27 26.08 -15.33
C ARG A 151 0.49 25.49 -14.13
N TRP A 152 0.01 26.36 -13.24
CA TRP A 152 -0.68 25.95 -12.01
C TRP A 152 -2.03 25.26 -12.27
N LEU A 153 -2.78 25.69 -13.31
CA LEU A 153 -4.08 25.12 -13.70
C LEU A 153 -4.03 23.63 -14.05
N PRO A 154 -3.15 23.16 -14.97
CA PRO A 154 -3.05 21.71 -15.25
C PRO A 154 -2.60 20.91 -14.03
N ARG A 155 -1.82 21.52 -13.14
CA ARG A 155 -1.39 20.88 -11.88
C ARG A 155 -2.58 20.68 -10.95
N LEU A 156 -3.40 21.71 -10.73
CA LEU A 156 -4.59 21.62 -9.89
C LEU A 156 -5.59 20.61 -10.45
N ALA A 157 -5.83 20.66 -11.77
CA ALA A 157 -6.70 19.69 -12.43
C ALA A 157 -6.18 18.24 -12.29
N GLY A 158 -4.87 18.02 -12.49
CA GLY A 158 -4.25 16.71 -12.34
C GLY A 158 -4.32 16.17 -10.91
N SER A 159 -4.03 17.01 -9.90
CA SER A 159 -4.15 16.60 -8.50
C SER A 159 -5.60 16.32 -8.11
N ALA A 160 -6.55 17.15 -8.54
CA ALA A 160 -7.97 16.94 -8.28
C ALA A 160 -8.49 15.66 -8.94
N ALA A 161 -8.16 15.42 -10.21
CA ALA A 161 -8.55 14.20 -10.92
C ALA A 161 -7.95 12.93 -10.26
N THR A 162 -6.67 12.97 -9.86
CA THR A 162 -6.03 11.84 -9.19
C THR A 162 -6.59 11.62 -7.80
N ALA A 163 -6.88 12.68 -7.04
CA ALA A 163 -7.55 12.59 -5.75
C ALA A 163 -8.97 12.01 -5.89
N ALA A 164 -9.74 12.45 -6.88
CA ALA A 164 -11.06 11.88 -7.18
C ALA A 164 -10.97 10.39 -7.54
N ALA A 165 -9.98 9.99 -8.35
CA ALA A 165 -9.74 8.58 -8.68
C ALA A 165 -9.37 7.75 -7.44
N LEU A 166 -8.55 8.29 -6.54
CA LEU A 166 -8.23 7.65 -5.26
C LEU A 166 -9.46 7.52 -4.37
N CYS A 167 -10.26 8.58 -4.23
CA CYS A 167 -11.52 8.52 -3.49
C CYS A 167 -12.47 7.48 -4.08
N LEU A 168 -12.60 7.43 -5.41
CA LEU A 168 -13.43 6.43 -6.08
C LEU A 168 -12.91 5.01 -5.82
N LEU A 169 -11.60 4.79 -5.87
CA LEU A 169 -11.00 3.49 -5.60
C LEU A 169 -11.23 3.07 -4.13
N VAL A 170 -11.01 3.98 -3.19
CA VAL A 170 -11.19 3.67 -1.76
C VAL A 170 -12.67 3.50 -1.43
N PHE A 171 -13.49 4.53 -1.63
CA PHE A 171 -14.89 4.54 -1.22
C PHE A 171 -15.81 3.74 -2.15
N GLY A 172 -15.50 3.67 -3.45
CA GLY A 172 -16.30 2.97 -4.45
C GLY A 172 -15.93 1.51 -4.65
N VAL A 173 -14.71 1.09 -4.26
CA VAL A 173 -14.26 -0.28 -4.43
C VAL A 173 -13.92 -0.92 -3.09
N TYR A 174 -12.91 -0.43 -2.36
CA TYR A 174 -12.43 -1.10 -1.15
C TYR A 174 -13.46 -1.12 -0.02
N LEU A 175 -14.20 -0.03 0.18
CA LEU A 175 -15.22 0.10 1.23
C LEU A 175 -16.60 -0.41 0.79
N GLN A 176 -16.73 -1.01 -0.40
CA GLN A 176 -17.99 -1.57 -0.90
C GLN A 176 -17.93 -3.11 -0.92
N PRO A 177 -18.54 -3.82 0.05
CA PRO A 177 -18.47 -5.28 0.12
C PRO A 177 -19.00 -5.99 -1.13
N VAL A 178 -19.96 -5.39 -1.82
CA VAL A 178 -20.53 -5.95 -3.05
C VAL A 178 -19.48 -5.91 -4.19
N VAL A 179 -18.75 -4.79 -4.30
CA VAL A 179 -17.75 -4.61 -5.35
C VAL A 179 -16.50 -5.46 -5.07
N THR A 180 -16.05 -5.51 -3.81
CA THR A 180 -14.90 -6.36 -3.44
C THR A 180 -15.19 -7.84 -3.69
N ARG A 181 -16.40 -8.32 -3.38
CA ARG A 181 -16.82 -9.71 -3.71
C ARG A 181 -16.86 -9.96 -5.22
N ALA A 182 -17.32 -8.99 -6.02
CA ALA A 182 -17.34 -9.11 -7.48
C ALA A 182 -15.93 -9.25 -8.09
N VAL A 183 -14.90 -8.69 -7.42
CA VAL A 183 -13.49 -8.82 -7.80
C VAL A 183 -12.82 -10.07 -7.18
N GLY A 184 -13.60 -10.91 -6.48
CA GLY A 184 -13.12 -12.14 -5.87
C GLY A 184 -12.47 -11.95 -4.49
N ILE A 185 -12.65 -10.78 -3.86
CA ILE A 185 -12.18 -10.52 -2.49
C ILE A 185 -13.34 -10.81 -1.53
N VAL A 186 -13.25 -11.91 -0.81
CA VAL A 186 -14.28 -12.33 0.16
C VAL A 186 -13.75 -12.05 1.56
N PRO A 187 -14.32 -11.06 2.28
CA PRO A 187 -13.92 -10.76 3.66
C PRO A 187 -14.10 -11.98 4.57
N ASP A 188 -13.10 -12.26 5.40
CA ASP A 188 -13.14 -13.28 6.43
C ASP A 188 -12.84 -12.62 7.78
N ALA A 189 -13.88 -12.34 8.55
CA ALA A 189 -13.75 -11.68 9.85
C ALA A 189 -13.03 -12.54 10.89
N TRP A 190 -13.08 -13.88 10.75
CA TRP A 190 -12.59 -14.83 11.74
C TRP A 190 -11.15 -15.26 11.52
N MET A 191 -10.69 -15.28 10.24
CA MET A 191 -9.35 -15.73 9.87
C MET A 191 -8.58 -14.60 9.16
N GLN A 192 -8.31 -13.52 9.88
CA GLN A 192 -7.67 -12.32 9.32
C GLN A 192 -6.24 -12.58 8.81
N ASP A 193 -5.46 -13.47 9.45
CA ASP A 193 -4.13 -13.88 8.99
C ASP A 193 -4.20 -14.55 7.62
N ARG A 194 -5.16 -15.44 7.44
CA ARG A 194 -5.44 -16.11 6.17
C ARG A 194 -5.90 -15.12 5.11
N TYR A 195 -6.78 -14.19 5.47
CA TYR A 195 -7.28 -13.14 4.59
C TYR A 195 -6.15 -12.28 4.02
N TYR A 196 -5.27 -11.77 4.89
CA TYR A 196 -4.10 -11.00 4.48
C TYR A 196 -3.11 -11.82 3.64
N ARG A 197 -3.00 -13.10 3.92
CA ARG A 197 -2.15 -14.01 3.14
C ARG A 197 -2.65 -14.22 1.71
N TYR A 198 -3.98 -14.28 1.50
CA TYR A 198 -4.55 -14.44 0.17
C TYR A 198 -4.58 -13.14 -0.65
N TYR A 199 -5.02 -12.05 -0.04
CA TYR A 199 -5.30 -10.80 -0.77
C TYR A 199 -4.20 -9.75 -0.65
N GLY A 200 -3.14 -10.02 0.13
CA GLY A 200 -2.05 -9.09 0.41
C GLY A 200 -2.38 -8.09 1.52
N VAL A 201 -1.31 -7.54 2.12
CA VAL A 201 -1.44 -6.66 3.29
C VAL A 201 -2.20 -5.38 2.96
N ILE A 202 -1.88 -4.74 1.83
CA ILE A 202 -2.51 -3.46 1.44
C ILE A 202 -4.01 -3.65 1.23
N THR A 203 -4.42 -4.66 0.47
CA THR A 203 -5.84 -4.94 0.22
C THR A 203 -6.54 -5.34 1.51
N GLY A 204 -5.95 -6.23 2.31
CA GLY A 204 -6.51 -6.64 3.60
C GLY A 204 -6.72 -5.46 4.54
N PHE A 205 -5.74 -4.57 4.64
CA PHE A 205 -5.85 -3.36 5.46
C PHE A 205 -6.94 -2.40 4.95
N MET A 206 -6.97 -2.13 3.64
CA MET A 206 -7.95 -1.20 3.05
C MET A 206 -9.39 -1.68 3.16
N THR A 207 -9.64 -2.97 2.98
CA THR A 207 -10.98 -3.55 3.12
C THR A 207 -11.45 -3.63 4.57
N ASN A 208 -10.54 -3.76 5.53
CA ASN A 208 -10.87 -3.75 6.95
C ASN A 208 -11.15 -2.35 7.52
N LEU A 209 -10.97 -1.28 6.74
CA LEU A 209 -11.36 0.08 7.16
C LEU A 209 -12.88 0.20 7.40
N THR A 210 -13.71 -0.66 6.80
CA THR A 210 -15.16 -0.71 7.06
C THR A 210 -15.53 -1.34 8.40
N ASN A 211 -14.63 -2.15 8.98
CA ASN A 211 -14.89 -2.91 10.21
C ASN A 211 -14.41 -2.16 11.47
N LEU A 212 -14.23 -0.83 11.38
CA LEU A 212 -13.81 -0.01 12.51
C LEU A 212 -14.88 0.10 13.62
N GLU A 213 -16.14 -0.09 13.30
CA GLU A 213 -17.24 -0.14 14.24
C GLU A 213 -17.56 -1.60 14.55
N ILE A 214 -17.36 -2.01 15.80
CA ILE A 214 -17.92 -3.25 16.32
C ILE A 214 -19.40 -2.94 16.57
N ASP A 215 -20.29 -3.52 15.78
CA ASP A 215 -21.73 -3.46 16.03
C ASP A 215 -21.98 -3.96 17.45
N LYS A 216 -22.40 -3.04 18.34
CA LYS A 216 -22.85 -3.44 19.66
C LYS A 216 -24.13 -4.27 19.48
N PRO A 217 -24.25 -5.42 20.15
CA PRO A 217 -25.51 -6.15 20.14
C PRO A 217 -26.66 -5.21 20.53
N GLU A 218 -27.78 -5.28 19.83
CA GLU A 218 -28.96 -4.41 20.05
C GLU A 218 -29.45 -4.39 21.49
N GLU A 219 -29.10 -5.41 22.29
CA GLU A 219 -29.47 -5.56 23.71
C GLU A 219 -28.40 -5.08 24.70
N TYR A 220 -27.29 -4.50 24.22
CA TYR A 220 -26.20 -4.02 25.10
C TYR A 220 -26.58 -2.67 25.69
N SER A 221 -27.14 -2.64 26.90
CA SER A 221 -27.25 -1.43 27.72
C SER A 221 -26.14 -1.40 28.77
N GLN A 222 -25.54 -0.24 28.99
CA GLN A 222 -24.51 -0.05 30.04
C GLN A 222 -25.10 -0.24 31.48
N GLU A 223 -26.43 -0.34 31.61
CA GLU A 223 -27.12 -0.58 32.88
C GLU A 223 -27.23 -2.07 33.24
N ALA A 224 -26.78 -2.96 32.37
CA ALA A 224 -26.88 -4.43 32.58
C ALA A 224 -25.56 -5.05 33.10
N VAL A 225 -24.57 -4.24 33.49
CA VAL A 225 -23.28 -4.70 34.07
C VAL A 225 -23.19 -4.41 35.55
#